data_4b206e9c0562ecf553a8dd20cc64a042
#
_entry.id   4b206e9c0562ecf553a8dd20cc64a042
#
_cell.length_a   1.000
_cell.length_b   1.000
_cell.length_c   1.000
_cell.angle_alpha   90.00
_cell.angle_beta   90.00
_cell.angle_gamma   90.00
#
_symmetry.space_group_name_H-M   'P 1'
#
loop_
_entity.id
_entity.type
_entity.pdbx_description
1 polymer ?
#
loop_
_entity_poly.entity_id
_entity_poly.type
_entity_poly.pdbx_seq_one_letter_code
_entity_poly.pdbx_strand_id
1 'polypeptide(L)'
;VAAVPATEGQVAFLSSGTWSLLGVEVDEPILTEEARLAQFTNEGGVGGHIRFLQNITGLWILQRLMSEWKLRGEEQSYDTILPQAADAEIDTIIPVDDAEFMNPENMETALLNYCRNHSLKVPGNKAEMVKCVLQPLAFKYRGSTAQSLPPLSDSPAKHYRRRLTK
;
A
#
# COMPACT_ATOMS: atom_id res chain seq x y z
N VAL A 1 12.99 -0.07 10.61
CA VAL A 1 13.60 -1.39 10.37
C VAL A 1 14.32 -1.88 11.62
N ALA A 2 15.16 -1.07 12.28
CA ALA A 2 15.87 -1.47 13.51
C ALA A 2 14.97 -2.02 14.64
N ALA A 3 13.69 -1.69 14.65
CA ALA A 3 12.70 -2.22 15.62
C ALA A 3 11.93 -3.44 15.09
N VAL A 4 12.23 -3.95 13.89
CA VAL A 4 11.64 -5.17 13.36
C VAL A 4 12.32 -6.35 14.05
N PRO A 5 11.59 -7.20 14.80
CA PRO A 5 12.18 -8.32 15.51
C PRO A 5 12.49 -9.47 14.54
N ALA A 6 13.40 -9.22 13.61
CA ALA A 6 13.97 -10.23 12.73
C ALA A 6 15.19 -10.84 13.43
N THR A 7 15.16 -12.12 13.70
CA THR A 7 16.23 -12.81 14.41
C THR A 7 17.18 -13.55 13.49
N GLU A 8 16.82 -13.80 12.24
CA GLU A 8 17.66 -14.53 11.26
C GLU A 8 17.22 -14.23 9.82
N GLY A 9 18.19 -14.14 8.89
CA GLY A 9 18.00 -14.04 7.45
C GLY A 9 17.56 -12.67 6.94
N GLN A 10 17.48 -12.53 5.62
CA GLN A 10 16.92 -11.34 4.99
C GLN A 10 15.40 -11.28 5.20
N VAL A 11 14.92 -10.15 5.72
CA VAL A 11 13.51 -9.91 6.01
C VAL A 11 13.01 -8.74 5.19
N ALA A 12 11.93 -8.97 4.44
CA ALA A 12 11.20 -7.87 3.84
C ALA A 12 10.34 -7.19 4.91
N PHE A 13 10.38 -5.88 4.94
CA PHE A 13 9.52 -5.07 5.81
C PHE A 13 8.49 -4.31 4.99
N LEU A 14 7.29 -4.18 5.54
CA LEU A 14 6.25 -3.30 5.04
C LEU A 14 5.80 -2.37 6.18
N SER A 15 6.16 -1.10 6.07
CA SER A 15 5.61 -0.06 6.92
C SER A 15 4.38 0.53 6.24
N SER A 16 3.19 0.09 6.63
CA SER A 16 1.93 0.52 6.03
C SER A 16 1.30 1.65 6.84
N GLY A 17 1.21 2.81 6.23
CA GLY A 17 0.59 4.01 6.77
C GLY A 17 -0.06 4.83 5.66
N THR A 18 -0.09 6.14 5.78
CA THR A 18 -0.51 7.06 4.70
C THR A 18 0.30 6.80 3.44
N TRP A 19 1.62 6.69 3.60
CA TRP A 19 2.54 6.10 2.63
C TRP A 19 2.95 4.71 3.11
N SER A 20 3.26 3.83 2.18
CA SER A 20 3.80 2.52 2.50
C SER A 20 5.24 2.42 2.02
N LEU A 21 6.11 1.94 2.90
CA LEU A 21 7.50 1.65 2.61
C LEU A 21 7.67 0.14 2.57
N LEU A 22 7.99 -0.41 1.41
CA LEU A 22 8.24 -1.83 1.22
C LEU A 22 9.69 -2.03 0.83
N GLY A 23 10.44 -2.84 1.56
CA GLY A 23 11.85 -3.03 1.26
C GLY A 23 12.54 -4.10 2.09
N VAL A 24 13.85 -4.15 1.92
CA VAL A 24 14.79 -5.02 2.64
C VAL A 24 15.97 -4.21 3.16
N GLU A 25 16.68 -4.73 4.13
CA GLU A 25 18.02 -4.26 4.50
C GLU A 25 19.07 -5.06 3.74
N VAL A 26 20.06 -4.35 3.19
CA VAL A 26 21.20 -4.90 2.44
C VAL A 26 22.48 -4.23 2.90
N ASP A 27 23.62 -4.90 2.67
CA ASP A 27 24.94 -4.37 3.09
C ASP A 27 25.45 -3.31 2.12
N GLU A 28 25.10 -3.41 0.82
CA GLU A 28 25.55 -2.50 -0.21
C GLU A 28 24.36 -1.97 -1.05
N PRO A 29 24.48 -0.76 -1.64
CA PRO A 29 23.42 -0.21 -2.49
C PRO A 29 23.17 -1.05 -3.74
N ILE A 30 21.91 -1.24 -4.09
CA ILE A 30 21.49 -1.88 -5.34
C ILE A 30 21.24 -0.80 -6.39
N LEU A 31 22.10 -0.75 -7.43
CA LEU A 31 22.12 0.29 -8.45
C LEU A 31 21.80 -0.27 -9.85
N THR A 32 20.88 -1.22 -9.93
CA THR A 32 20.48 -1.82 -11.21
C THR A 32 19.43 -0.98 -11.94
N GLU A 33 19.36 -1.12 -13.26
CA GLU A 33 18.35 -0.43 -14.07
C GLU A 33 16.94 -0.94 -13.73
N GLU A 34 16.79 -2.21 -13.40
CA GLU A 34 15.53 -2.81 -12.95
C GLU A 34 15.04 -2.15 -11.66
N ALA A 35 15.95 -1.93 -10.70
CA ALA A 35 15.61 -1.24 -9.44
C ALA A 35 15.15 0.20 -9.70
N ARG A 36 15.81 0.91 -10.62
CA ARG A 36 15.47 2.26 -11.02
C ARG A 36 14.10 2.32 -11.70
N LEU A 37 13.84 1.43 -12.65
CA LEU A 37 12.55 1.34 -13.35
C LEU A 37 11.40 0.96 -12.41
N ALA A 38 11.67 0.13 -11.42
CA ALA A 38 10.73 -0.23 -10.38
C ALA A 38 10.62 0.83 -9.26
N GLN A 39 11.32 1.97 -9.39
CA GLN A 39 11.28 3.09 -8.44
C GLN A 39 11.75 2.71 -7.02
N PHE A 40 12.71 1.78 -6.92
CA PHE A 40 13.38 1.51 -5.65
C PHE A 40 14.46 2.56 -5.37
N THR A 41 14.63 2.87 -4.10
CA THR A 41 15.64 3.80 -3.60
C THR A 41 16.56 3.11 -2.60
N ASN A 42 17.78 3.62 -2.45
CA ASN A 42 18.72 3.22 -1.42
C ASN A 42 18.76 4.32 -0.37
N GLU A 43 18.40 4.00 0.86
CA GLU A 43 18.42 4.93 1.98
C GLU A 43 19.34 4.42 3.09
N GLY A 44 20.00 5.33 3.80
CA GLY A 44 20.84 4.97 4.95
C GLY A 44 20.04 4.27 6.05
N GLY A 45 20.50 3.10 6.48
CA GLY A 45 19.98 2.32 7.59
C GLY A 45 20.83 2.47 8.85
N VAL A 46 20.56 1.65 9.86
CA VAL A 46 21.33 1.60 11.11
C VAL A 46 22.57 0.73 10.91
N GLY A 47 23.68 1.09 11.57
CA GLY A 47 24.91 0.28 11.54
C GLY A 47 25.64 0.26 10.20
N GLY A 48 25.35 1.20 9.30
CA GLY A 48 25.97 1.27 7.97
C GLY A 48 25.25 0.46 6.89
N HIS A 49 24.18 -0.26 7.24
CA HIS A 49 23.34 -0.96 6.25
C HIS A 49 22.56 0.01 5.37
N ILE A 50 22.09 -0.47 4.25
CA ILE A 50 21.26 0.25 3.30
C ILE A 50 19.83 -0.30 3.36
N ARG A 51 18.84 0.57 3.43
CA ARG A 51 17.45 0.23 3.20
C ARG A 51 17.14 0.36 1.72
N PHE A 52 17.06 -0.76 1.04
CA PHE A 52 16.59 -0.81 -0.34
C PHE A 52 15.07 -0.93 -0.33
N LEU A 53 14.37 0.13 -0.70
CA LEU A 53 12.92 0.22 -0.52
C LEU A 53 12.21 0.96 -1.65
N GLN A 54 10.93 0.70 -1.76
CA GLN A 54 9.99 1.41 -2.64
C GLN A 54 8.97 2.18 -1.78
N ASN A 55 8.76 3.44 -2.14
CA ASN A 55 7.63 4.23 -1.65
C ASN A 55 6.39 3.88 -2.48
N ILE A 56 5.33 3.46 -1.82
CA ILE A 56 4.06 3.12 -2.44
C ILE A 56 3.00 4.02 -1.82
N THR A 57 2.10 4.57 -2.64
CA THR A 57 0.90 5.23 -2.11
C THR A 57 0.17 4.23 -1.22
N GLY A 58 0.15 4.50 0.07
CA GLY A 58 -0.37 3.56 1.06
C GLY A 58 -1.88 3.75 1.27
N LEU A 59 -2.27 4.00 2.53
CA LEU A 59 -3.67 4.15 2.90
C LEU A 59 -4.20 5.59 2.69
N TRP A 60 -3.48 6.45 1.98
CA TRP A 60 -3.86 7.84 1.73
C TRP A 60 -5.27 8.00 1.18
N ILE A 61 -5.60 7.27 0.10
CA ILE A 61 -6.92 7.34 -0.54
C ILE A 61 -8.01 6.92 0.45
N LEU A 62 -7.81 5.81 1.16
CA LEU A 62 -8.75 5.33 2.17
C LEU A 62 -8.94 6.34 3.31
N GLN A 63 -7.85 6.91 3.82
CA GLN A 63 -7.90 7.91 4.89
C GLN A 63 -8.66 9.17 4.45
N ARG A 64 -8.46 9.61 3.21
CA ARG A 64 -9.21 10.73 2.63
C ARG A 64 -10.70 10.43 2.52
N LEU A 65 -11.09 9.27 1.99
CA LEU A 65 -12.49 8.84 1.93
C LEU A 65 -13.14 8.81 3.32
N MET A 66 -12.47 8.19 4.29
CA MET A 66 -12.97 8.12 5.68
C MET A 66 -13.14 9.51 6.30
N SER A 67 -12.19 10.44 6.06
CA SER A 67 -12.26 11.82 6.54
C SER A 67 -13.40 12.59 5.89
N GLU A 68 -13.60 12.46 4.59
CA GLU A 68 -14.67 13.14 3.85
C GLU A 68 -16.05 12.64 4.30
N TRP A 69 -16.20 11.33 4.51
CA TRP A 69 -17.45 10.77 5.06
C TRP A 69 -17.74 11.28 6.47
N LYS A 70 -16.72 11.36 7.31
CA LYS A 70 -16.88 11.91 8.67
C LYS A 70 -17.32 13.38 8.65
N LEU A 71 -16.75 14.21 7.78
CA LEU A 71 -17.15 15.62 7.64
C LEU A 71 -18.61 15.79 7.19
N ARG A 72 -19.17 14.81 6.47
CA ARG A 72 -20.59 14.80 6.06
C ARG A 72 -21.51 14.16 7.08
N GLY A 73 -21.02 13.75 8.24
CA GLY A 73 -21.82 13.03 9.26
C GLY A 73 -22.08 11.56 8.93
N GLU A 74 -21.34 11.01 7.97
CA GLU A 74 -21.45 9.62 7.48
C GLU A 74 -20.27 8.76 7.97
N GLU A 75 -19.79 9.04 9.17
CA GLU A 75 -18.60 8.40 9.74
C GLU A 75 -18.67 6.87 9.67
N GLN A 76 -17.55 6.26 9.29
CA GLN A 76 -17.35 4.81 9.26
C GLN A 76 -16.22 4.43 10.22
N SER A 77 -16.36 3.28 10.87
CA SER A 77 -15.22 2.69 11.59
C SER A 77 -14.50 1.68 10.70
N TYR A 78 -13.19 1.52 10.90
CA TYR A 78 -12.42 0.49 10.20
C TYR A 78 -12.93 -0.92 10.55
N ASP A 79 -13.35 -1.14 11.79
CA ASP A 79 -13.86 -2.45 12.24
C ASP A 79 -15.15 -2.84 11.52
N THR A 80 -15.91 -1.87 11.03
CA THR A 80 -17.15 -2.10 10.28
C THR A 80 -16.92 -2.17 8.78
N ILE A 81 -16.20 -1.20 8.23
CA ILE A 81 -16.10 -1.05 6.77
C ILE A 81 -15.17 -2.09 6.13
N LEU A 82 -14.11 -2.54 6.83
CA LEU A 82 -13.16 -3.50 6.26
C LEU A 82 -13.77 -4.89 6.03
N PRO A 83 -14.54 -5.49 6.96
CA PRO A 83 -15.26 -6.72 6.66
C PRO A 83 -16.25 -6.57 5.49
N GLN A 84 -17.02 -5.49 5.46
CA GLN A 84 -17.94 -5.21 4.37
C GLN A 84 -17.22 -5.09 3.01
N ALA A 85 -16.06 -4.45 2.99
CA ALA A 85 -15.26 -4.33 1.78
C ALA A 85 -14.68 -5.69 1.33
N ALA A 86 -14.34 -6.57 2.27
CA ALA A 86 -13.89 -7.92 1.93
C ALA A 86 -14.98 -8.71 1.22
N ASP A 87 -16.24 -8.59 1.68
CA ASP A 87 -17.40 -9.28 1.13
C ASP A 87 -18.01 -8.60 -0.11
N ALA A 88 -17.61 -7.37 -0.43
CA ALA A 88 -18.16 -6.62 -1.56
C ALA A 88 -17.84 -7.31 -2.90
N GLU A 89 -18.80 -7.28 -3.84
CA GLU A 89 -18.67 -7.90 -5.16
C GLU A 89 -18.34 -6.86 -6.24
N ILE A 90 -17.12 -6.34 -6.22
CA ILE A 90 -16.59 -5.43 -7.25
C ILE A 90 -15.19 -5.85 -7.66
N ASP A 91 -14.94 -5.87 -8.98
CA ASP A 91 -13.65 -6.26 -9.58
C ASP A 91 -12.84 -5.06 -10.10
N THR A 92 -13.31 -3.85 -9.84
CA THR A 92 -12.65 -2.64 -10.30
C THR A 92 -11.31 -2.46 -9.61
N ILE A 93 -10.26 -2.37 -10.42
CA ILE A 93 -8.89 -2.11 -10.01
C ILE A 93 -8.50 -0.72 -10.49
N ILE A 94 -8.18 0.17 -9.56
CA ILE A 94 -7.68 1.52 -9.87
C ILE A 94 -6.16 1.58 -9.64
N PRO A 95 -5.41 2.35 -10.44
CA PRO A 95 -3.98 2.58 -10.19
C PRO A 95 -3.84 3.57 -9.03
N VAL A 96 -3.62 3.08 -7.82
CA VAL A 96 -3.57 3.89 -6.58
C VAL A 96 -2.51 5.00 -6.57
N ASP A 97 -1.54 4.95 -7.48
CA ASP A 97 -0.50 5.98 -7.65
C ASP A 97 -0.81 6.95 -8.80
N ASP A 98 -1.99 6.88 -9.39
CA ASP A 98 -2.37 7.82 -10.45
C ASP A 98 -2.40 9.25 -9.93
N ALA A 99 -1.99 10.19 -10.78
CA ALA A 99 -1.94 11.62 -10.45
C ALA A 99 -3.31 12.17 -10.03
N GLU A 100 -4.40 11.61 -10.54
CA GLU A 100 -5.77 12.01 -10.17
C GLU A 100 -6.07 11.78 -8.68
N PHE A 101 -5.35 10.87 -8.01
CA PHE A 101 -5.54 10.56 -6.57
C PHE A 101 -4.52 11.24 -5.66
N MET A 102 -3.57 12.01 -6.21
CA MET A 102 -2.51 12.62 -5.38
C MET A 102 -3.04 13.71 -4.46
N ASN A 103 -3.88 14.59 -4.95
CA ASN A 103 -4.48 15.66 -4.14
C ASN A 103 -5.78 16.21 -4.73
N PRO A 104 -6.83 15.41 -4.93
CA PRO A 104 -8.11 15.91 -5.41
C PRO A 104 -8.82 16.74 -4.32
N GLU A 105 -9.69 17.65 -4.72
CA GLU A 105 -10.55 18.39 -3.80
C GLU A 105 -11.44 17.43 -3.02
N ASN A 106 -12.02 16.44 -3.71
CA ASN A 106 -12.86 15.39 -3.12
C ASN A 106 -12.43 14.02 -3.67
N MET A 107 -11.96 13.16 -2.80
CA MET A 107 -11.43 11.85 -3.16
C MET A 107 -12.50 10.88 -3.67
N GLU A 108 -13.69 10.93 -3.06
CA GLU A 108 -14.81 10.09 -3.51
C GLU A 108 -15.23 10.45 -4.93
N THR A 109 -15.36 11.74 -5.22
CA THR A 109 -15.69 12.22 -6.57
C THR A 109 -14.60 11.86 -7.58
N ALA A 110 -13.32 12.00 -7.20
CA ALA A 110 -12.20 11.62 -8.06
C ALA A 110 -12.24 10.13 -8.40
N LEU A 111 -12.46 9.26 -7.42
CA LEU A 111 -12.57 7.82 -7.63
C LEU A 111 -13.74 7.45 -8.55
N LEU A 112 -14.92 8.02 -8.31
CA LEU A 112 -16.10 7.75 -9.13
C LEU A 112 -15.91 8.23 -10.57
N ASN A 113 -15.30 9.43 -10.77
CA ASN A 113 -15.04 9.97 -12.10
C ASN A 113 -13.96 9.16 -12.82
N TYR A 114 -12.90 8.75 -12.13
CA TYR A 114 -11.89 7.87 -12.69
C TYR A 114 -12.54 6.59 -13.26
N CYS A 115 -13.40 5.94 -12.49
CA CYS A 115 -14.10 4.74 -12.95
C CYS A 115 -14.95 5.01 -14.21
N ARG A 116 -15.69 6.12 -14.23
CA ARG A 116 -16.52 6.50 -15.40
C ARG A 116 -15.68 6.80 -16.63
N ASN A 117 -14.62 7.58 -16.48
CA ASN A 117 -13.75 8.00 -17.58
C ASN A 117 -13.00 6.83 -18.23
N HIS A 118 -12.71 5.78 -17.44
CA HIS A 118 -12.01 4.60 -17.92
C HIS A 118 -12.93 3.39 -18.18
N SER A 119 -14.26 3.62 -18.23
CA SER A 119 -15.25 2.57 -18.48
C SER A 119 -15.15 1.38 -17.51
N LEU A 120 -14.76 1.66 -16.26
CA LEU A 120 -14.71 0.67 -15.19
C LEU A 120 -16.07 0.60 -14.48
N LYS A 121 -16.37 -0.53 -13.84
CA LYS A 121 -17.54 -0.65 -12.98
C LYS A 121 -17.42 0.36 -11.83
N VAL A 122 -18.41 1.27 -11.74
CA VAL A 122 -18.43 2.31 -10.72
C VAL A 122 -18.90 1.70 -9.40
N PRO A 123 -18.17 1.90 -8.28
CA PRO A 123 -18.63 1.43 -6.97
C PRO A 123 -19.94 2.11 -6.55
N GLY A 124 -20.91 1.34 -6.11
CA GLY A 124 -22.25 1.79 -5.73
C GLY A 124 -22.40 2.12 -4.24
N ASN A 125 -21.42 1.77 -3.41
CA ASN A 125 -21.45 1.99 -1.97
C ASN A 125 -20.03 2.14 -1.40
N LYS A 126 -19.94 2.52 -0.12
CA LYS A 126 -18.67 2.78 0.57
C LYS A 126 -17.78 1.52 0.67
N ALA A 127 -18.37 0.36 0.89
CA ALA A 127 -17.63 -0.91 0.98
C ALA A 127 -16.94 -1.26 -0.35
N GLU A 128 -17.66 -1.08 -1.46
CA GLU A 128 -17.10 -1.26 -2.80
C GLU A 128 -15.99 -0.24 -3.11
N MET A 129 -16.15 1.04 -2.69
CA MET A 129 -15.09 2.05 -2.83
C MET A 129 -13.83 1.65 -2.07
N VAL A 130 -13.98 1.17 -0.83
CA VAL A 130 -12.86 0.69 -0.03
C VAL A 130 -12.17 -0.51 -0.69
N LYS A 131 -12.94 -1.45 -1.25
CA LYS A 131 -12.36 -2.59 -1.98
C LYS A 131 -11.58 -2.15 -3.22
N CYS A 132 -12.11 -1.20 -4.01
CA CYS A 132 -11.42 -0.63 -5.17
C CYS A 132 -10.06 0.01 -4.82
N VAL A 133 -9.86 0.43 -3.58
CA VAL A 133 -8.60 0.99 -3.09
C VAL A 133 -7.67 -0.08 -2.51
N LEU A 134 -8.19 -0.96 -1.67
CA LEU A 134 -7.36 -1.92 -0.94
C LEU A 134 -6.88 -3.09 -1.79
N GLN A 135 -7.69 -3.57 -2.71
CA GLN A 135 -7.33 -4.70 -3.57
C GLN A 135 -6.15 -4.39 -4.50
N PRO A 136 -6.14 -3.27 -5.26
CA PRO A 136 -4.98 -2.90 -6.07
C PRO A 136 -3.74 -2.59 -5.23
N LEU A 137 -3.90 -2.04 -4.03
CA LEU A 137 -2.79 -1.83 -3.11
C LEU A 137 -2.14 -3.14 -2.67
N ALA A 138 -2.94 -4.17 -2.37
CA ALA A 138 -2.46 -5.50 -2.04
C ALA A 138 -1.73 -6.16 -3.23
N PHE A 139 -2.25 -6.00 -4.45
CA PHE A 139 -1.57 -6.47 -5.66
C PHE A 139 -0.24 -5.76 -5.90
N LYS A 140 -0.17 -4.46 -5.63
CA LYS A 140 1.07 -3.71 -5.74
C LYS A 140 2.12 -4.19 -4.74
N TYR A 141 1.76 -4.41 -3.49
CA TYR A 141 2.68 -4.99 -2.50
C TYR A 141 3.21 -6.36 -2.95
N ARG A 142 2.32 -7.23 -3.42
CA ARG A 142 2.71 -8.54 -3.94
C ARG A 142 3.63 -8.45 -5.16
N GLY A 143 3.33 -7.58 -6.10
CA GLY A 143 4.15 -7.36 -7.30
C GLY A 143 5.54 -6.85 -6.96
N SER A 144 5.62 -5.87 -6.08
CA SER A 144 6.90 -5.29 -5.65
C SER A 144 7.77 -6.28 -4.88
N THR A 145 7.19 -7.19 -4.10
CA THR A 145 7.96 -8.23 -3.41
C THR A 145 8.46 -9.31 -4.36
N ALA A 146 7.67 -9.69 -5.35
CA ALA A 146 7.99 -10.82 -6.23
C ALA A 146 9.01 -10.48 -7.32
N GLN A 147 9.06 -9.23 -7.79
CA GLN A 147 9.80 -8.84 -8.99
C GLN A 147 11.08 -8.05 -8.72
N SER A 148 11.19 -7.39 -7.59
CA SER A 148 12.22 -6.36 -7.40
C SER A 148 13.04 -6.51 -6.13
N LEU A 149 12.61 -7.33 -5.19
CA LEU A 149 13.45 -7.63 -4.02
C LEU A 149 14.44 -8.75 -4.36
N PRO A 150 15.70 -8.66 -3.90
CA PRO A 150 16.64 -9.76 -4.04
C PRO A 150 16.02 -11.04 -3.45
N PRO A 151 16.33 -12.23 -4.01
CA PRO A 151 15.76 -13.48 -3.51
C PRO A 151 16.03 -13.58 -2.02
N LEU A 152 14.96 -13.57 -1.22
CA LEU A 152 15.03 -13.83 0.21
C LEU A 152 15.57 -15.24 0.35
N SER A 153 16.68 -15.43 1.05
CA SER A 153 17.19 -16.77 1.39
C SER A 153 16.05 -17.59 1.97
N ASP A 154 15.97 -18.88 1.67
CA ASP A 154 14.88 -19.85 1.92
C ASP A 154 14.33 -19.95 3.37
N SER A 155 14.28 -18.85 4.06
CA SER A 155 13.68 -18.77 5.40
C SER A 155 12.18 -18.47 5.27
N PRO A 156 11.28 -19.24 5.89
CA PRO A 156 9.85 -19.07 5.73
C PRO A 156 9.43 -17.66 6.15
N ALA A 157 8.77 -16.96 5.26
CA ALA A 157 8.23 -15.62 5.50
C ALA A 157 7.37 -15.64 6.77
N LYS A 158 7.88 -15.10 7.86
CA LYS A 158 7.09 -14.90 9.08
C LYS A 158 6.11 -13.76 8.81
N HIS A 159 4.82 -14.08 8.75
CA HIS A 159 3.74 -13.11 8.66
C HIS A 159 3.81 -12.12 9.83
N TYR A 160 4.10 -10.88 9.52
CA TYR A 160 4.12 -9.81 10.51
C TYR A 160 2.68 -9.42 10.88
N ARG A 161 2.22 -9.82 12.07
CA ARG A 161 0.99 -9.26 12.65
C ARG A 161 1.26 -7.85 13.16
N ARG A 162 0.61 -6.87 12.59
CA ARG A 162 0.55 -5.51 13.09
C ARG A 162 0.04 -5.53 14.55
N ARG A 163 0.84 -5.07 15.51
CA ARG A 163 0.28 -4.60 16.78
C ARG A 163 -0.27 -3.20 16.52
N LEU A 164 -1.57 -3.09 16.48
CA LEU A 164 -2.25 -1.81 16.62
C LEU A 164 -2.02 -1.37 18.08
N THR A 165 -1.13 -0.41 18.29
CA THR A 165 -1.09 0.32 19.56
C THR A 165 -2.33 1.20 19.62
N LYS A 166 -3.05 1.08 20.74
CA LYS A 166 -4.20 1.92 21.11
C LYS A 166 -3.82 3.37 21.22
#